data_5d20f1c21a623bdefe818db4173a0135
#
_entry.id   5d20f1c21a623bdefe818db4173a0135
#
_cell.length_a   1.000
_cell.length_b   1.000
_cell.length_c   1.000
_cell.angle_alpha   90.00
_cell.angle_beta   90.00
_cell.angle_gamma   90.00
#
_symmetry.space_group_name_H-M   'P 1'
#
loop_
_entity.id
_entity.type
_entity.pdbx_description
1 polymer ?
#
loop_
_entity_poly.entity_id
_entity_poly.type
_entity_poly.pdbx_seq_one_letter_code
_entity_poly.pdbx_strand_id
1 'polypeptide(L)'
;PYTTLFRSYSRIMPKQKKYFTNKLKAWNRRETVIERSMKEFSDTHRNVSYAATEPVAYYLLSDMGLSDKTPESYTQSISEGSQPSSKELQDFQKILEGHQVDMLINNVQKADDATNILTGTAHKSDVPVIDVTEQMPADSKSLISWIAQLIKQMNEAVSSKDDATSSDSDASPSESNGEQPSNDNPDSDSDAATPDNTGQTDPGK
;
A
#
# COMPACT_ATOMS: atom_id res chain seq x y z
N PRO A 1 -24.16 -15.00 -13.43
CA PRO A 1 -24.19 -14.55 -14.83
C PRO A 1 -23.50 -15.52 -15.78
N TYR A 2 -22.27 -16.00 -15.55
CA TYR A 2 -21.56 -16.94 -16.43
C TYR A 2 -22.20 -18.33 -16.50
N THR A 3 -22.91 -18.78 -15.48
CA THR A 3 -23.69 -20.05 -15.54
C THR A 3 -24.76 -20.00 -16.62
N THR A 4 -25.36 -18.82 -16.86
CA THR A 4 -26.31 -18.62 -17.94
C THR A 4 -25.65 -18.78 -19.31
N LEU A 5 -24.44 -18.24 -19.49
CA LEU A 5 -23.66 -18.38 -20.71
C LEU A 5 -23.39 -19.87 -21.05
N PHE A 6 -22.90 -20.65 -20.08
CA PHE A 6 -22.66 -22.09 -20.29
C PHE A 6 -23.95 -22.89 -20.57
N ARG A 7 -25.07 -22.51 -19.94
CA ARG A 7 -26.40 -23.08 -20.26
C ARG A 7 -26.83 -22.78 -21.69
N SER A 8 -26.62 -21.53 -22.14
CA SER A 8 -26.95 -21.11 -23.49
C SER A 8 -26.14 -21.89 -24.53
N TYR A 9 -24.81 -21.99 -24.35
CA TYR A 9 -23.97 -22.80 -25.23
C TYR A 9 -24.36 -24.27 -25.24
N SER A 10 -24.70 -24.84 -24.09
CA SER A 10 -25.18 -26.24 -24.00
C SER A 10 -26.51 -26.47 -24.75
N ARG A 11 -27.34 -25.42 -24.83
CA ARG A 11 -28.61 -25.47 -25.59
C ARG A 11 -28.36 -25.34 -27.11
N ILE A 12 -27.48 -24.43 -27.51
CA ILE A 12 -27.16 -24.17 -28.93
C ILE A 12 -26.36 -25.33 -29.53
N MET A 13 -25.45 -25.93 -28.73
CA MET A 13 -24.58 -27.04 -29.16
C MET A 13 -24.75 -28.27 -28.25
N PRO A 14 -25.87 -29.02 -28.35
CA PRO A 14 -26.19 -30.11 -27.45
C PRO A 14 -25.13 -31.22 -27.42
N LYS A 15 -24.51 -31.49 -28.57
CA LYS A 15 -23.42 -32.49 -28.68
C LYS A 15 -22.18 -32.15 -27.86
N GLN A 16 -21.99 -30.86 -27.53
CA GLN A 16 -20.87 -30.39 -26.71
C GLN A 16 -21.25 -30.07 -25.26
N LYS A 17 -22.45 -30.39 -24.82
CA LYS A 17 -22.93 -30.17 -23.46
C LYS A 17 -21.95 -30.65 -22.38
N LYS A 18 -21.39 -31.84 -22.55
CA LYS A 18 -20.40 -32.40 -21.61
C LYS A 18 -19.13 -31.57 -21.53
N TYR A 19 -18.65 -31.05 -22.64
CA TYR A 19 -17.49 -30.12 -22.68
C TYR A 19 -17.77 -28.86 -21.88
N PHE A 20 -18.88 -28.16 -22.14
CA PHE A 20 -19.25 -26.95 -21.41
C PHE A 20 -19.45 -27.19 -19.91
N THR A 21 -20.11 -28.32 -19.56
CA THR A 21 -20.29 -28.69 -18.16
C THR A 21 -18.95 -28.92 -17.45
N ASN A 22 -17.98 -29.57 -18.09
CA ASN A 22 -16.66 -29.77 -17.54
C ASN A 22 -15.87 -28.48 -17.39
N LYS A 23 -15.99 -27.55 -18.36
CA LYS A 23 -15.37 -26.23 -18.28
C LYS A 23 -15.95 -25.40 -17.14
N LEU A 24 -17.27 -25.41 -16.96
CA LEU A 24 -17.93 -24.75 -15.82
C LEU A 24 -17.47 -25.32 -14.48
N LYS A 25 -17.41 -26.65 -14.35
CA LYS A 25 -16.91 -27.30 -13.12
C LYS A 25 -15.44 -26.94 -12.83
N ALA A 26 -14.61 -26.84 -13.87
CA ALA A 26 -13.21 -26.43 -13.72
C ALA A 26 -13.09 -24.96 -13.30
N TRP A 27 -13.94 -24.08 -13.83
CA TRP A 27 -14.02 -22.69 -13.42
C TRP A 27 -14.44 -22.57 -11.96
N ASN A 28 -15.57 -23.16 -11.57
CA ASN A 28 -16.09 -23.07 -10.21
C ASN A 28 -15.06 -23.53 -9.16
N ARG A 29 -14.31 -24.61 -9.45
CA ARG A 29 -13.23 -25.06 -8.54
C ARG A 29 -12.13 -23.99 -8.34
N ARG A 30 -11.76 -23.27 -9.39
CA ARG A 30 -10.75 -22.21 -9.32
C ARG A 30 -11.30 -20.97 -8.61
N GLU A 31 -12.54 -20.62 -8.89
CA GLU A 31 -13.27 -19.56 -8.21
C GLU A 31 -13.32 -19.79 -6.70
N THR A 32 -13.71 -21.01 -6.27
CA THR A 32 -13.73 -21.38 -4.83
C THR A 32 -12.35 -21.23 -4.16
N VAL A 33 -11.25 -21.42 -4.89
CA VAL A 33 -9.90 -21.17 -4.33
C VAL A 33 -9.69 -19.68 -4.09
N ILE A 34 -10.09 -18.81 -5.02
CA ILE A 34 -9.99 -17.35 -4.86
C ILE A 34 -10.89 -16.88 -3.70
N GLU A 35 -12.15 -17.31 -3.66
CA GLU A 35 -13.08 -16.99 -2.58
C GLU A 35 -12.52 -17.37 -1.20
N ARG A 36 -11.83 -18.52 -1.12
CA ARG A 36 -11.16 -18.94 0.10
C ARG A 36 -10.00 -18.01 0.46
N SER A 37 -9.15 -17.66 -0.51
CA SER A 37 -8.02 -16.74 -0.25
C SER A 37 -8.50 -15.35 0.17
N MET A 38 -9.60 -14.85 -0.41
CA MET A 38 -10.23 -13.58 0.00
C MET A 38 -10.74 -13.68 1.44
N LYS A 39 -11.40 -14.79 1.78
CA LYS A 39 -11.89 -15.02 3.14
C LYS A 39 -10.75 -15.18 4.15
N GLU A 40 -9.71 -15.91 3.82
CA GLU A 40 -8.50 -16.07 4.66
C GLU A 40 -7.86 -14.71 4.93
N PHE A 41 -7.74 -13.85 3.91
CA PHE A 41 -7.29 -12.47 4.08
C PHE A 41 -8.16 -11.71 5.07
N SER A 42 -9.49 -11.70 4.86
CA SER A 42 -10.45 -11.00 5.73
C SER A 42 -10.47 -11.52 7.17
N ASP A 43 -10.28 -12.83 7.37
CA ASP A 43 -10.24 -13.44 8.70
C ASP A 43 -8.93 -13.10 9.45
N THR A 44 -7.81 -13.00 8.71
CA THR A 44 -6.47 -12.77 9.26
C THR A 44 -6.21 -11.27 9.49
N HIS A 45 -6.61 -10.44 8.53
CA HIS A 45 -6.35 -9.00 8.53
C HIS A 45 -7.66 -8.23 8.72
N ARG A 46 -7.98 -7.90 9.96
CA ARG A 46 -9.20 -7.14 10.29
C ARG A 46 -8.95 -5.64 10.21
N ASN A 47 -9.97 -4.90 9.74
CA ASN A 47 -9.96 -3.44 9.67
C ASN A 47 -8.91 -2.85 8.73
N VAL A 48 -8.41 -3.61 7.77
CA VAL A 48 -7.50 -3.09 6.75
C VAL A 48 -8.21 -2.01 5.93
N SER A 49 -7.52 -0.91 5.75
CA SER A 49 -8.01 0.24 5.00
C SER A 49 -7.11 0.55 3.81
N TYR A 50 -7.68 1.15 2.80
CA TYR A 50 -6.95 1.59 1.62
C TYR A 50 -7.43 2.96 1.16
N ALA A 51 -6.60 3.64 0.37
CA ALA A 51 -7.02 4.69 -0.53
C ALA A 51 -6.67 4.30 -1.96
N ALA A 52 -7.38 4.82 -2.95
CA ALA A 52 -7.19 4.45 -4.35
C ALA A 52 -7.07 5.67 -5.27
N THR A 53 -6.15 5.61 -6.24
CA THR A 53 -6.07 6.64 -7.30
C THR A 53 -7.26 6.57 -8.24
N GLU A 54 -7.86 5.39 -8.41
CA GLU A 54 -9.11 5.13 -9.13
C GLU A 54 -9.82 3.88 -8.59
N PRO A 55 -11.14 3.75 -8.71
CA PRO A 55 -11.93 2.66 -8.12
C PRO A 55 -11.84 1.34 -8.91
N VAL A 56 -10.71 1.02 -9.54
CA VAL A 56 -10.55 -0.14 -10.44
C VAL A 56 -10.78 -1.46 -9.73
N ALA A 57 -10.26 -1.64 -8.50
CA ALA A 57 -10.36 -2.87 -7.74
C ALA A 57 -11.47 -2.87 -6.68
N TYR A 58 -12.36 -1.88 -6.69
CA TYR A 58 -13.36 -1.64 -5.64
C TYR A 58 -14.13 -2.89 -5.20
N TYR A 59 -14.70 -3.65 -6.14
CA TYR A 59 -15.47 -4.85 -5.79
C TYR A 59 -14.63 -5.95 -5.15
N LEU A 60 -13.40 -6.17 -5.63
CA LEU A 60 -12.48 -7.14 -5.03
C LEU A 60 -12.14 -6.75 -3.60
N LEU A 61 -11.78 -5.48 -3.36
CA LEU A 61 -11.41 -4.95 -2.06
C LEU A 61 -12.59 -4.98 -1.08
N SER A 62 -13.78 -4.62 -1.56
CA SER A 62 -15.02 -4.69 -0.78
C SER A 62 -15.37 -6.11 -0.36
N ASP A 63 -15.28 -7.09 -1.29
CA ASP A 63 -15.53 -8.51 -1.01
C ASP A 63 -14.49 -9.11 -0.05
N MET A 64 -13.27 -8.57 -0.03
CA MET A 64 -12.22 -8.90 0.95
C MET A 64 -12.41 -8.18 2.30
N GLY A 65 -13.37 -7.28 2.43
CA GLY A 65 -13.69 -6.57 3.67
C GLY A 65 -12.79 -5.38 3.98
N LEU A 66 -12.06 -4.85 3.00
CA LEU A 66 -11.25 -3.64 3.17
C LEU A 66 -12.11 -2.37 3.21
N SER A 67 -11.67 -1.39 4.00
CA SER A 67 -12.34 -0.09 4.13
C SER A 67 -11.72 0.96 3.22
N ASP A 68 -12.51 1.52 2.32
CA ASP A 68 -12.10 2.65 1.48
C ASP A 68 -12.03 3.94 2.31
N LYS A 69 -10.89 4.62 2.28
CA LYS A 69 -10.61 5.91 2.91
C LYS A 69 -10.23 6.99 1.89
N THR A 70 -10.40 6.71 0.61
CA THR A 70 -10.17 7.71 -0.43
C THR A 70 -11.03 8.95 -0.16
N PRO A 71 -10.48 10.18 -0.21
CA PRO A 71 -11.27 11.39 -0.01
C PRO A 71 -12.43 11.47 -1.01
N GLU A 72 -13.64 11.69 -0.53
CA GLU A 72 -14.85 11.70 -1.36
C GLU A 72 -14.77 12.76 -2.47
N SER A 73 -14.25 13.96 -2.16
CA SER A 73 -14.07 15.02 -3.14
C SER A 73 -13.12 14.64 -4.28
N TYR A 74 -12.03 13.93 -3.94
CA TYR A 74 -11.10 13.38 -4.95
C TYR A 74 -11.80 12.34 -5.83
N THR A 75 -12.50 11.38 -5.22
CA THR A 75 -13.26 10.35 -5.94
C THR A 75 -14.29 10.97 -6.88
N GLN A 76 -14.98 12.02 -6.42
CA GLN A 76 -15.95 12.74 -7.24
C GLN A 76 -15.29 13.38 -8.46
N SER A 77 -14.19 14.12 -8.29
CA SER A 77 -13.46 14.75 -9.41
C SER A 77 -13.02 13.71 -10.44
N ILE A 78 -12.45 12.58 -9.99
CA ILE A 78 -12.04 11.49 -10.89
C ILE A 78 -13.26 10.90 -11.65
N SER A 79 -14.37 10.64 -10.95
CA SER A 79 -15.57 10.06 -11.56
C SER A 79 -16.24 10.98 -12.59
N GLU A 80 -16.09 12.28 -12.43
CA GLU A 80 -16.53 13.31 -13.37
C GLU A 80 -15.55 13.51 -14.55
N GLY A 81 -14.40 12.82 -14.53
CA GLY A 81 -13.35 12.97 -15.54
C GLY A 81 -12.58 14.28 -15.42
N SER A 82 -12.65 14.93 -14.26
CA SER A 82 -11.96 16.19 -13.97
C SER A 82 -10.61 15.94 -13.31
N GLN A 83 -9.67 16.89 -13.49
CA GLN A 83 -8.42 16.88 -12.73
C GLN A 83 -8.70 17.27 -11.27
N PRO A 84 -8.15 16.54 -10.29
CA PRO A 84 -8.27 16.91 -8.89
C PRO A 84 -7.65 18.29 -8.62
N SER A 85 -8.30 19.07 -7.79
CA SER A 85 -7.76 20.38 -7.35
C SER A 85 -6.56 20.16 -6.41
N SER A 86 -5.72 21.21 -6.26
CA SER A 86 -4.59 21.18 -5.34
C SER A 86 -5.02 20.87 -3.90
N LYS A 87 -6.21 21.30 -3.48
CA LYS A 87 -6.75 21.00 -2.15
C LYS A 87 -7.08 19.52 -2.00
N GLU A 88 -7.74 18.92 -2.98
CA GLU A 88 -8.09 17.49 -2.97
C GLU A 88 -6.84 16.61 -2.92
N LEU A 89 -5.80 16.97 -3.69
CA LEU A 89 -4.51 16.30 -3.64
C LEU A 89 -3.85 16.44 -2.27
N GLN A 90 -3.83 17.65 -1.68
CA GLN A 90 -3.28 17.86 -0.34
C GLN A 90 -4.04 17.06 0.74
N ASP A 91 -5.36 17.01 0.65
CA ASP A 91 -6.17 16.24 1.61
C ASP A 91 -5.91 14.73 1.45
N PHE A 92 -5.70 14.24 0.23
CA PHE A 92 -5.30 12.86 0.00
C PHE A 92 -3.86 12.58 0.52
N GLN A 93 -2.89 13.47 0.25
CA GLN A 93 -1.53 13.35 0.76
C GLN A 93 -1.50 13.24 2.30
N LYS A 94 -2.30 14.04 3.02
CA LYS A 94 -2.40 13.97 4.48
C LYS A 94 -2.84 12.59 4.99
N ILE A 95 -3.72 11.88 4.26
CA ILE A 95 -4.13 10.53 4.60
C ILE A 95 -2.95 9.56 4.50
N LEU A 96 -2.13 9.69 3.46
CA LEU A 96 -0.93 8.89 3.26
C LEU A 96 0.15 9.23 4.29
N GLU A 97 0.47 10.51 4.45
CA GLU A 97 1.47 11.02 5.40
C GLU A 97 1.11 10.72 6.87
N GLY A 98 -0.19 10.71 7.16
CA GLY A 98 -0.71 10.39 8.49
C GLY A 98 -0.93 8.90 8.74
N HIS A 99 -0.51 8.00 7.84
CA HIS A 99 -0.71 6.54 7.93
C HIS A 99 -2.16 6.14 8.26
N GLN A 100 -3.13 6.91 7.70
CA GLN A 100 -4.56 6.64 7.93
C GLN A 100 -5.09 5.50 7.06
N VAL A 101 -4.23 4.95 6.21
CA VAL A 101 -4.50 3.77 5.37
C VAL A 101 -3.33 2.79 5.43
N ASP A 102 -3.62 1.54 5.15
CA ASP A 102 -2.65 0.47 5.18
C ASP A 102 -1.95 0.28 3.84
N MET A 103 -2.58 0.73 2.75
CA MET A 103 -2.03 0.69 1.40
C MET A 103 -2.66 1.72 0.46
N LEU A 104 -1.92 2.08 -0.59
CA LEU A 104 -2.43 2.82 -1.73
C LEU A 104 -2.65 1.87 -2.91
N ILE A 105 -3.85 1.85 -3.46
CA ILE A 105 -4.18 1.13 -4.71
C ILE A 105 -3.98 2.09 -5.87
N ASN A 106 -3.05 1.77 -6.77
CA ASN A 106 -2.67 2.63 -7.87
C ASN A 106 -3.05 2.02 -9.22
N ASN A 107 -3.84 2.74 -10.04
CA ASN A 107 -4.11 2.35 -11.43
C ASN A 107 -2.96 2.81 -12.33
N VAL A 108 -2.05 1.90 -12.70
CA VAL A 108 -0.90 2.22 -13.55
C VAL A 108 -1.26 2.57 -15.01
N GLN A 109 -2.50 2.30 -15.43
CA GLN A 109 -2.98 2.64 -16.78
C GLN A 109 -3.48 4.10 -16.87
N LYS A 110 -3.60 4.77 -15.74
CA LYS A 110 -4.03 6.18 -15.60
C LYS A 110 -2.93 7.03 -14.95
N ALA A 111 -1.69 6.86 -15.38
CA ALA A 111 -0.58 7.64 -14.88
C ALA A 111 -0.67 9.11 -15.34
N ASP A 112 -0.78 10.03 -14.40
CA ASP A 112 -0.76 11.47 -14.58
C ASP A 112 -0.01 12.17 -13.44
N ASP A 113 0.05 13.51 -13.44
CA ASP A 113 0.76 14.25 -12.40
C ASP A 113 0.16 14.02 -11.01
N ALA A 114 -1.17 13.90 -10.91
CA ALA A 114 -1.86 13.65 -9.64
C ALA A 114 -1.50 12.27 -9.07
N THR A 115 -1.57 11.22 -9.88
CA THR A 115 -1.22 9.84 -9.47
C THR A 115 0.27 9.73 -9.13
N ASN A 116 1.16 10.42 -9.87
CA ASN A 116 2.59 10.47 -9.56
C ASN A 116 2.88 11.16 -8.21
N ILE A 117 2.17 12.24 -7.89
CA ILE A 117 2.27 12.91 -6.59
C ILE A 117 1.82 11.96 -5.46
N LEU A 118 0.69 11.30 -5.62
CA LEU A 118 0.15 10.39 -4.59
C LEU A 118 1.04 9.16 -4.37
N THR A 119 1.50 8.52 -5.43
CA THR A 119 2.43 7.37 -5.32
C THR A 119 3.77 7.79 -4.73
N GLY A 120 4.29 8.95 -5.12
CA GLY A 120 5.50 9.53 -4.52
C GLY A 120 5.34 9.86 -3.04
N THR A 121 4.17 10.35 -2.62
CA THR A 121 3.84 10.58 -1.20
C THR A 121 3.74 9.27 -0.44
N ALA A 122 3.04 8.27 -0.99
CA ALA A 122 2.92 6.95 -0.37
C ALA A 122 4.31 6.33 -0.12
N HIS A 123 5.20 6.34 -1.11
CA HIS A 123 6.57 5.81 -0.95
C HIS A 123 7.39 6.58 0.10
N LYS A 124 7.25 7.91 0.19
CA LYS A 124 7.95 8.72 1.21
C LYS A 124 7.45 8.47 2.63
N SER A 125 6.21 8.05 2.73
CA SER A 125 5.53 7.78 4.00
C SER A 125 5.48 6.29 4.33
N ASP A 126 6.26 5.46 3.65
CA ASP A 126 6.30 4.00 3.85
C ASP A 126 4.91 3.33 3.78
N VAL A 127 3.99 3.91 2.99
CA VAL A 127 2.69 3.31 2.68
C VAL A 127 2.86 2.41 1.45
N PRO A 128 2.60 1.11 1.56
CA PRO A 128 2.71 0.18 0.43
C PRO A 128 1.83 0.60 -0.75
N VAL A 129 2.38 0.53 -1.97
CA VAL A 129 1.64 0.80 -3.21
C VAL A 129 1.36 -0.52 -3.91
N ILE A 130 0.08 -0.80 -4.17
CA ILE A 130 -0.38 -1.96 -4.93
C ILE A 130 -0.81 -1.50 -6.31
N ASP A 131 -0.04 -1.85 -7.30
CA ASP A 131 -0.33 -1.54 -8.70
C ASP A 131 -1.41 -2.46 -9.25
N VAL A 132 -2.46 -1.86 -9.77
CA VAL A 132 -3.58 -2.54 -10.43
C VAL A 132 -3.77 -2.03 -11.85
N THR A 133 -4.49 -2.79 -12.66
CA THR A 133 -4.84 -2.43 -14.04
C THR A 133 -6.32 -2.71 -14.30
N GLU A 134 -6.93 -1.97 -15.21
CA GLU A 134 -8.31 -2.24 -15.66
C GLU A 134 -8.38 -3.52 -16.51
N GLN A 135 -7.31 -3.83 -17.21
CA GLN A 135 -7.21 -4.98 -18.09
C GLN A 135 -6.16 -5.96 -17.56
N MET A 136 -6.46 -7.25 -17.70
CA MET A 136 -5.52 -8.30 -17.34
C MET A 136 -4.21 -8.13 -18.12
N PRO A 137 -3.05 -8.05 -17.46
CA PRO A 137 -1.75 -7.94 -18.10
C PRO A 137 -1.49 -9.09 -19.08
N ALA A 138 -0.77 -8.80 -20.17
CA ALA A 138 -0.51 -9.78 -21.25
C ALA A 138 0.32 -10.99 -20.80
N ASP A 139 1.12 -10.86 -19.76
CA ASP A 139 1.93 -11.91 -19.14
C ASP A 139 1.12 -12.78 -18.17
N SER A 140 -0.09 -12.37 -17.79
CA SER A 140 -0.96 -13.15 -16.92
C SER A 140 -1.58 -14.31 -17.65
N LYS A 141 -1.43 -15.51 -17.09
CA LYS A 141 -1.92 -16.76 -17.71
C LYS A 141 -3.44 -16.92 -17.70
N SER A 142 -4.12 -16.29 -16.76
CA SER A 142 -5.58 -16.34 -16.60
C SER A 142 -6.06 -15.27 -15.62
N LEU A 143 -7.33 -14.90 -15.70
CA LEU A 143 -7.98 -14.00 -14.73
C LEU A 143 -7.81 -14.49 -13.29
N ILE A 144 -7.99 -15.78 -13.06
CA ILE A 144 -7.85 -16.40 -11.73
C ILE A 144 -6.42 -16.23 -11.18
N SER A 145 -5.39 -16.46 -12.00
CA SER A 145 -4.00 -16.31 -11.55
C SER A 145 -3.64 -14.85 -11.28
N TRP A 146 -4.19 -13.93 -12.04
CA TRP A 146 -3.99 -12.49 -11.83
C TRP A 146 -4.65 -12.02 -10.52
N ILE A 147 -5.91 -12.36 -10.27
CA ILE A 147 -6.59 -12.03 -9.01
C ILE A 147 -5.85 -12.65 -7.81
N ALA A 148 -5.41 -13.91 -7.91
CA ALA A 148 -4.63 -14.56 -6.86
C ALA A 148 -3.33 -13.83 -6.55
N GLN A 149 -2.66 -13.28 -7.57
CA GLN A 149 -1.44 -12.50 -7.40
C GLN A 149 -1.73 -11.16 -6.71
N LEU A 150 -2.82 -10.47 -7.05
CA LEU A 150 -3.23 -9.23 -6.38
C LEU A 150 -3.52 -9.47 -4.88
N ILE A 151 -4.28 -10.51 -4.56
CA ILE A 151 -4.57 -10.90 -3.16
C ILE A 151 -3.26 -11.18 -2.40
N LYS A 152 -2.32 -11.90 -3.04
CA LYS A 152 -1.01 -12.19 -2.45
C LYS A 152 -0.21 -10.92 -2.17
N GLN A 153 -0.14 -9.98 -3.12
CA GLN A 153 0.55 -8.70 -2.94
C GLN A 153 -0.04 -7.89 -1.79
N MET A 154 -1.36 -7.81 -1.69
CA MET A 154 -2.06 -7.14 -0.59
C MET A 154 -1.74 -7.80 0.76
N ASN A 155 -1.74 -9.14 0.82
CA ASN A 155 -1.40 -9.88 2.03
C ASN A 155 0.06 -9.62 2.48
N GLU A 156 1.00 -9.61 1.56
CA GLU A 156 2.41 -9.30 1.83
C GLU A 156 2.59 -7.86 2.34
N ALA A 157 1.87 -6.91 1.74
CA ALA A 157 1.93 -5.50 2.12
C ALA A 157 1.43 -5.27 3.57
N VAL A 158 0.33 -5.90 3.97
CA VAL A 158 -0.22 -5.78 5.33
C VAL A 158 0.66 -6.51 6.34
N SER A 159 1.12 -7.73 6.03
CA SER A 159 1.97 -8.53 6.93
C SER A 159 3.30 -7.86 7.24
N SER A 160 3.92 -7.21 6.25
CA SER A 160 5.18 -6.47 6.44
C SER A 160 5.04 -5.29 7.40
N LYS A 161 3.86 -4.68 7.48
CA LYS A 161 3.56 -3.59 8.41
C LYS A 161 3.38 -4.08 9.84
N ASP A 162 2.74 -5.23 10.02
CA ASP A 162 2.54 -5.84 11.34
C ASP A 162 3.88 -6.24 11.98
N ASP A 163 4.82 -6.76 11.19
CA ASP A 163 6.17 -7.11 11.66
C ASP A 163 7.00 -5.87 12.06
N ALA A 164 6.87 -4.76 11.33
CA ALA A 164 7.57 -3.51 11.64
C ALA A 164 7.05 -2.87 12.95
N THR A 165 5.75 -2.96 13.21
CA THR A 165 5.12 -2.39 14.43
C THR A 165 5.42 -3.23 15.68
N SER A 166 5.66 -4.54 15.54
CA SER A 166 5.96 -5.44 16.66
C SER A 166 7.41 -5.36 17.14
N SER A 167 8.34 -4.86 16.33
CA SER A 167 9.77 -4.74 16.69
C SER A 167 10.09 -3.48 17.50
N ASP A 168 9.22 -2.50 17.57
CA ASP A 168 9.45 -1.22 18.27
C ASP A 168 8.93 -1.22 19.73
N SER A 169 8.29 -2.30 20.20
CA SER A 169 7.66 -2.36 21.53
C SER A 169 8.51 -3.02 22.62
N ASP A 170 9.76 -3.42 22.35
CA ASP A 170 10.62 -4.13 23.31
C ASP A 170 11.87 -3.36 23.77
N ALA A 171 11.86 -2.03 23.65
CA ALA A 171 12.89 -1.16 24.24
C ALA A 171 12.38 -0.52 25.54
N SER A 172 12.26 -1.32 26.59
CA SER A 172 12.11 -0.83 27.96
C SER A 172 13.49 -0.41 28.49
N PRO A 173 13.69 0.82 29.00
CA PRO A 173 14.95 1.18 29.61
C PRO A 173 15.02 0.51 31.00
N SER A 174 15.93 -0.41 31.18
CA SER A 174 16.30 -0.90 32.52
C SER A 174 17.02 0.22 33.24
N GLU A 175 16.38 0.82 34.24
CA GLU A 175 17.03 1.61 35.26
C GLU A 175 17.97 0.69 36.06
N SER A 176 19.27 0.92 35.96
CA SER A 176 20.27 0.40 36.85
C SER A 176 20.70 1.51 37.80
N ASN A 177 20.19 1.43 39.01
CA ASN A 177 20.61 2.18 40.17
C ASN A 177 21.95 1.58 40.66
N GLY A 178 22.97 2.43 40.89
CA GLY A 178 24.28 1.95 41.44
C GLY A 178 25.21 3.09 41.78
N GLU A 179 25.07 3.59 42.99
CA GLU A 179 26.09 4.06 43.99
C GLU A 179 27.33 4.80 43.46
N GLN A 180 27.41 6.02 44.00
CA GLN A 180 28.60 6.87 44.12
C GLN A 180 29.49 6.40 45.30
N PRO A 181 30.82 6.53 45.23
CA PRO A 181 31.50 7.28 46.26
C PRO A 181 32.48 8.33 45.75
N SER A 182 32.49 9.39 46.52
CA SER A 182 33.39 10.54 46.57
C SER A 182 34.85 10.17 46.77
N ASN A 183 35.82 10.87 46.19
CA ASN A 183 36.76 11.70 46.93
C ASN A 183 37.86 12.35 46.05
N ASP A 184 38.16 13.58 46.45
CA ASP A 184 39.41 14.33 46.46
C ASP A 184 40.09 14.83 45.17
N ASN A 185 40.14 16.16 45.17
CA ASN A 185 41.06 17.10 44.52
C ASN A 185 42.44 17.10 45.24
N PRO A 186 43.59 17.54 44.74
CA PRO A 186 43.80 18.92 44.28
C PRO A 186 44.87 19.16 43.17
N ASP A 187 44.79 20.41 42.64
CA ASP A 187 45.86 21.34 42.15
C ASP A 187 46.89 20.90 41.10
N SER A 188 46.96 21.66 40.03
CA SER A 188 48.04 22.66 39.71
C SER A 188 47.90 23.25 38.33
N ASP A 189 47.83 24.56 38.33
CA ASP A 189 48.42 25.62 37.49
C ASP A 189 49.23 25.28 36.25
N SER A 190 48.98 26.07 35.21
CA SER A 190 49.90 26.95 34.46
C SER A 190 49.42 27.10 33.01
N ASP A 191 48.99 28.27 32.69
CA ASP A 191 49.65 29.36 32.00
C ASP A 191 49.76 29.27 30.45
N ALA A 192 49.16 30.31 29.88
CA ALA A 192 49.70 31.19 28.86
C ALA A 192 49.55 30.88 27.34
N ALA A 193 48.92 31.85 26.72
CA ALA A 193 49.30 32.57 25.53
C ALA A 193 48.53 32.30 24.23
N THR A 194 47.65 33.25 23.92
CA THR A 194 47.42 33.80 22.58
C THR A 194 48.67 34.48 22.03
N PRO A 195 48.86 34.66 20.71
CA PRO A 195 48.19 35.74 20.00
C PRO A 195 47.83 35.49 18.52
N ASP A 196 46.78 36.14 18.09
CA ASP A 196 46.61 37.08 17.00
C ASP A 196 47.49 36.92 15.74
N ASN A 197 46.89 36.81 14.57
CA ASN A 197 47.19 37.71 13.45
C ASN A 197 46.17 37.69 12.30
N THR A 198 45.73 38.86 12.03
CA THR A 198 45.05 39.49 10.90
C THR A 198 45.60 39.15 9.51
N GLY A 199 44.71 39.30 8.50
CA GLY A 199 45.09 39.54 7.11
C GLY A 199 44.04 39.06 6.10
N GLN A 200 43.01 39.78 5.85
CA GLN A 200 42.62 40.71 4.77
C GLN A 200 43.32 40.42 3.41
N THR A 201 42.55 40.10 2.39
CA THR A 201 42.33 40.86 1.13
C THR A 201 41.45 40.07 0.12
N ASP A 202 40.41 40.75 -0.31
CA ASP A 202 39.68 40.71 -1.59
C ASP A 202 40.57 41.37 -2.70
N PRO A 203 40.26 41.40 -4.01
CA PRO A 203 39.12 40.99 -4.80
C PRO A 203 39.46 40.38 -6.21
N GLY A 204 38.43 39.96 -6.94
CA GLY A 204 38.32 40.25 -8.38
C GLY A 204 38.63 39.14 -9.39
N LYS A 205 37.68 38.61 -9.98
CA LYS A 205 37.13 38.81 -11.32
C LYS A 205 35.90 37.92 -11.55
#